data_e745051ed3229e2194b23f82774f66c3
#
_entry.id   e745051ed3229e2194b23f82774f66c3
#
_cell.length_a   1.000
_cell.length_b   1.000
_cell.length_c   1.000
_cell.angle_alpha   90.00
_cell.angle_beta   90.00
_cell.angle_gamma   90.00
#
_symmetry.space_group_name_H-M   'P 1'
#
loop_
_entity.id
_entity.type
_entity.pdbx_description
1 polymer ?
#
loop_
_entity_poly.entity_id
_entity_poly.type
_entity_poly.pdbx_seq_one_letter_code
_entity_poly.pdbx_strand_id
1 'polypeptide(L)'
;MKKILILSGLSLLAAFAVRAQDKVTEYNVRPAIVVRTPIQGDSINFTGEKFTADKLLKTDIDLDFDGRSYERVPVDTAGYVRVAKADKDNLFYLFATNLRAERFMKGKLNIYSPARFEVFVNGVSKQSKTTAEDSLSQVSPSVLGLRLEPEVDYEIVIKLLSVAADKTAPVLKCEFEKDKEFADVGYQIAPDLKRRFALHNTAFGSRVRSVSLSPNGKYLLTCYADNYSLKRSRTRCELTELKTGKVILPDADEKMRWMPRSNKLYYTVTGKKRNDLVVFDPATMHEEVLLKDVPEGYFVWSPAEDYLIYSPDDKGEAVSGPLKRLLHPDDRIPDARSRNYLVKYDPATGLSERLTYGSHSVYLNDISSDGKKLLCSTSKSDITQCPFSLTSIFEVDLATLQVDTLVAWDPYVNRGAYSPDGKRLLVVGSPSAFGGVGKNCGEHPIANDFDTQAFIVDKATKKVTPITRDFNPSVDFLQWNRTDGCIYFNTTDEDCKHIYRYIPQTDSFEMLPLQEDVIASFDLAENNPTVAAYVGGGNTSVGVAYTYDVKKKTSALLANPMKPALDKIEMGTMKEWNFTSEDGTEIKGMMCLPPAFDLSLIHISEPTRPISI
;
A
#
# COMPACT_ATOMS: atom_id res chain seq x y z
N MET A 1 -68.52 37.60 5.50
CA MET A 1 -67.95 37.88 4.17
C MET A 1 -66.51 38.32 4.36
N LYS A 2 -65.53 37.44 4.23
CA LYS A 2 -64.11 37.78 4.02
C LYS A 2 -63.55 36.73 3.05
N LYS A 3 -63.16 37.21 1.89
CA LYS A 3 -62.58 36.45 0.79
C LYS A 3 -61.15 36.05 1.19
N ILE A 4 -60.87 34.76 1.14
CA ILE A 4 -59.52 34.25 1.25
C ILE A 4 -58.96 34.16 -0.18
N LEU A 5 -57.92 34.93 -0.46
CA LEU A 5 -57.13 34.84 -1.69
C LEU A 5 -56.17 33.65 -1.53
N ILE A 6 -56.33 32.65 -2.38
CA ILE A 6 -55.36 31.54 -2.54
C ILE A 6 -54.33 32.03 -3.59
N LEU A 7 -53.11 32.36 -3.13
CA LEU A 7 -51.94 32.53 -3.99
C LEU A 7 -51.41 31.15 -4.36
N SER A 8 -51.65 30.70 -5.57
CA SER A 8 -50.99 29.55 -6.17
C SER A 8 -49.54 29.92 -6.55
N GLY A 9 -48.61 29.53 -5.72
CA GLY A 9 -47.19 29.61 -6.05
C GLY A 9 -46.84 28.56 -7.09
N LEU A 10 -46.62 28.96 -8.32
CA LEU A 10 -45.95 28.12 -9.33
C LEU A 10 -44.46 27.99 -8.92
N SER A 11 -44.11 26.88 -8.32
CA SER A 11 -42.70 26.51 -8.20
C SER A 11 -42.22 26.02 -9.57
N LEU A 12 -41.44 26.86 -10.25
CA LEU A 12 -40.62 26.47 -11.39
C LEU A 12 -39.59 25.43 -10.90
N LEU A 13 -39.87 24.15 -11.10
CA LEU A 13 -38.84 23.12 -11.12
C LEU A 13 -37.99 23.38 -12.37
N ALA A 14 -36.87 24.04 -12.19
CA ALA A 14 -35.78 24.01 -13.17
C ALA A 14 -35.16 22.61 -13.14
N ALA A 15 -35.75 21.71 -13.91
CA ALA A 15 -35.08 20.49 -14.29
C ALA A 15 -33.86 20.89 -15.10
N PHE A 16 -32.69 20.82 -14.50
CA PHE A 16 -31.44 20.79 -15.23
C PHE A 16 -31.43 19.50 -16.05
N ALA A 17 -32.08 19.54 -17.21
CA ALA A 17 -31.82 18.58 -18.27
C ALA A 17 -30.37 18.81 -18.68
N VAL A 18 -29.45 18.01 -18.17
CA VAL A 18 -28.13 17.87 -18.76
C VAL A 18 -28.39 17.38 -20.19
N ARG A 19 -28.34 18.28 -21.15
CA ARG A 19 -28.39 17.92 -22.56
C ARG A 19 -27.15 17.06 -22.81
N ALA A 20 -27.36 15.81 -23.11
CA ALA A 20 -26.32 14.93 -23.60
C ALA A 20 -25.64 15.63 -24.80
N GLN A 21 -24.37 15.90 -24.67
CA GLN A 21 -23.60 16.66 -25.64
C GLN A 21 -23.19 15.72 -26.77
N ASP A 22 -23.75 15.88 -27.96
CA ASP A 22 -23.49 15.00 -29.10
C ASP A 22 -22.08 15.18 -29.69
N LYS A 23 -21.36 16.25 -29.34
CA LYS A 23 -20.04 16.62 -29.86
C LYS A 23 -19.04 16.71 -28.73
N VAL A 24 -17.82 16.22 -29.00
CA VAL A 24 -16.67 16.51 -28.13
C VAL A 24 -16.31 17.97 -28.31
N THR A 25 -16.32 18.74 -27.21
CA THR A 25 -16.06 20.20 -27.24
C THR A 25 -14.63 20.58 -26.91
N GLU A 26 -13.90 19.69 -26.26
CA GLU A 26 -12.50 19.91 -25.88
C GLU A 26 -11.76 18.58 -25.66
N TYR A 27 -10.45 18.63 -25.74
CA TYR A 27 -9.55 17.49 -25.52
C TYR A 27 -8.40 17.88 -24.59
N ASN A 28 -7.88 16.93 -23.83
CA ASN A 28 -6.53 16.99 -23.32
C ASN A 28 -5.57 16.62 -24.44
N VAL A 29 -4.62 17.50 -24.75
CA VAL A 29 -3.68 17.31 -25.87
C VAL A 29 -2.25 17.38 -25.34
N ARG A 30 -1.47 16.34 -25.59
CA ARG A 30 -0.03 16.33 -25.26
C ARG A 30 0.75 17.19 -26.26
N PRO A 31 1.86 17.84 -25.84
CA PRO A 31 2.76 18.52 -26.77
C PRO A 31 3.20 17.59 -27.91
N ALA A 32 3.45 18.18 -29.06
CA ALA A 32 3.90 17.46 -30.24
C ALA A 32 5.15 16.60 -29.93
N ILE A 33 5.11 15.35 -30.31
CA ILE A 33 6.19 14.37 -30.06
C ILE A 33 6.84 14.03 -31.38
N VAL A 34 8.13 14.31 -31.50
CA VAL A 34 8.89 14.01 -32.71
C VAL A 34 9.07 12.50 -32.85
N VAL A 35 8.71 11.95 -34.00
CA VAL A 35 8.92 10.56 -34.35
C VAL A 35 9.76 10.47 -35.62
N ARG A 36 10.90 9.82 -35.53
CA ARG A 36 11.85 9.74 -36.66
C ARG A 36 11.58 8.51 -37.48
N THR A 37 11.75 8.67 -38.80
CA THR A 37 11.83 7.52 -39.69
C THR A 37 13.10 6.74 -39.37
N PRO A 38 13.06 5.41 -39.28
CA PRO A 38 14.25 4.61 -39.05
C PRO A 38 15.30 4.82 -40.15
N ILE A 39 16.57 4.68 -39.81
CA ILE A 39 17.66 4.66 -40.78
C ILE A 39 17.46 3.42 -41.68
N GLN A 40 17.46 3.66 -42.97
CA GLN A 40 17.27 2.62 -43.96
C GLN A 40 18.59 2.38 -44.67
N GLY A 41 19.20 1.20 -44.47
CA GLY A 41 20.35 0.75 -45.25
C GLY A 41 19.97 0.45 -46.71
N ASP A 42 18.79 -0.18 -46.87
CA ASP A 42 18.15 -0.50 -48.13
C ASP A 42 16.75 0.11 -48.21
N SER A 43 16.23 0.34 -49.40
CA SER A 43 14.89 0.91 -49.62
C SER A 43 13.75 -0.07 -49.29
N ILE A 44 14.07 -1.37 -49.16
CA ILE A 44 13.15 -2.46 -48.88
C ILE A 44 13.74 -3.39 -47.81
N ASN A 45 12.87 -4.05 -47.00
CA ASN A 45 13.30 -5.09 -46.07
C ASN A 45 13.53 -6.43 -46.79
N PHE A 46 13.91 -7.48 -46.04
CA PHE A 46 14.19 -8.82 -46.57
C PHE A 46 12.95 -9.50 -47.20
N THR A 47 11.73 -9.02 -46.93
CA THR A 47 10.47 -9.49 -47.53
C THR A 47 10.07 -8.66 -48.75
N GLY A 48 10.90 -7.67 -49.18
CA GLY A 48 10.62 -6.81 -50.33
C GLY A 48 9.70 -5.62 -50.04
N GLU A 49 9.38 -5.34 -48.76
CA GLU A 49 8.49 -4.25 -48.37
C GLU A 49 9.24 -2.95 -48.09
N LYS A 50 8.69 -1.84 -48.54
CA LYS A 50 9.15 -0.49 -48.17
C LYS A 50 8.69 -0.09 -46.78
N PHE A 51 9.47 0.74 -46.12
CA PHE A 51 9.04 1.40 -44.91
C PHE A 51 8.07 2.55 -45.26
N THR A 52 6.87 2.50 -44.73
CA THR A 52 5.79 3.44 -45.06
C THR A 52 5.29 4.13 -43.79
N ALA A 53 4.59 5.24 -43.93
CA ALA A 53 4.09 6.04 -42.80
C ALA A 53 3.10 5.26 -41.90
N ASP A 54 2.42 4.26 -42.43
CA ASP A 54 1.56 3.37 -41.65
C ASP A 54 2.36 2.51 -40.63
N LYS A 55 3.57 2.09 -41.01
CA LYS A 55 4.50 1.41 -40.08
C LYS A 55 4.96 2.37 -38.97
N LEU A 56 5.18 3.65 -39.31
CA LEU A 56 5.51 4.67 -38.31
C LEU A 56 4.36 4.92 -37.34
N LEU A 57 3.11 4.90 -37.81
CA LEU A 57 1.92 5.02 -36.95
C LEU A 57 1.88 3.93 -35.86
N LYS A 58 2.45 2.76 -36.12
CA LYS A 58 2.50 1.63 -35.16
C LYS A 58 3.61 1.73 -34.11
N THR A 59 4.45 2.78 -34.16
CA THR A 59 5.45 3.01 -33.11
C THR A 59 4.79 3.09 -31.75
N ASP A 60 5.31 2.33 -30.79
CA ASP A 60 4.82 2.33 -29.43
C ASP A 60 5.05 3.67 -28.76
N ILE A 61 4.03 4.13 -28.04
CA ILE A 61 4.07 5.33 -27.23
C ILE A 61 3.23 5.11 -25.98
N ASP A 62 3.70 5.64 -24.87
CA ASP A 62 2.93 5.66 -23.65
C ASP A 62 1.70 6.57 -23.82
N LEU A 63 0.52 6.00 -23.68
CA LEU A 63 -0.77 6.68 -23.86
C LEU A 63 -1.26 7.41 -22.60
N ASP A 64 -0.59 7.20 -21.46
CA ASP A 64 -0.98 7.77 -20.19
C ASP A 64 -0.73 9.30 -20.17
N PHE A 65 -1.74 10.05 -19.73
CA PHE A 65 -1.67 11.49 -19.51
C PHE A 65 -1.23 11.83 -18.07
N ASP A 66 -1.19 10.86 -17.17
CA ASP A 66 -0.81 11.06 -15.78
C ASP A 66 0.69 11.32 -15.64
N GLY A 67 1.02 12.40 -14.89
CA GLY A 67 2.41 12.82 -14.70
C GLY A 67 3.09 13.40 -15.95
N ARG A 68 2.36 13.62 -17.04
CA ARG A 68 2.87 14.22 -18.27
C ARG A 68 2.23 15.60 -18.51
N SER A 69 2.97 16.46 -19.23
CA SER A 69 2.46 17.75 -19.65
C SER A 69 1.39 17.57 -20.71
N TYR A 70 0.25 18.24 -20.56
CA TYR A 70 -0.80 18.38 -21.56
C TYR A 70 -1.51 19.73 -21.42
N GLU A 71 -2.19 20.14 -22.47
CA GLU A 71 -3.02 21.32 -22.51
C GLU A 71 -4.48 20.92 -22.80
N ARG A 72 -5.43 21.67 -22.26
CA ARG A 72 -6.83 21.55 -22.60
C ARG A 72 -7.10 22.44 -23.83
N VAL A 73 -7.48 21.82 -24.93
CA VAL A 73 -7.68 22.50 -26.20
C VAL A 73 -9.14 22.40 -26.63
N PRO A 74 -9.86 23.53 -26.73
CA PRO A 74 -11.23 23.55 -27.23
C PRO A 74 -11.27 23.33 -28.74
N VAL A 75 -12.40 22.82 -29.22
CA VAL A 75 -12.66 22.72 -30.66
C VAL A 75 -13.09 24.09 -31.23
N ASP A 76 -12.89 24.28 -32.54
CA ASP A 76 -13.39 25.44 -33.27
C ASP A 76 -14.93 25.37 -33.50
N THR A 77 -15.51 26.38 -34.12
CA THR A 77 -16.95 26.47 -34.43
C THR A 77 -17.46 25.32 -35.31
N ALA A 78 -16.57 24.70 -36.11
CA ALA A 78 -16.87 23.53 -36.93
C ALA A 78 -16.70 22.20 -36.18
N GLY A 79 -16.21 22.22 -34.94
CA GLY A 79 -15.99 21.07 -34.06
C GLY A 79 -14.60 20.44 -34.23
N TYR A 80 -13.66 21.10 -34.88
CA TYR A 80 -12.31 20.58 -35.06
C TYR A 80 -11.32 21.17 -34.03
N VAL A 81 -10.46 20.31 -33.50
CA VAL A 81 -9.22 20.77 -32.87
C VAL A 81 -8.12 20.79 -33.92
N ARG A 82 -7.32 21.87 -33.92
CA ARG A 82 -6.25 22.07 -34.89
C ARG A 82 -4.90 22.01 -34.21
N VAL A 83 -3.95 21.31 -34.84
CA VAL A 83 -2.58 21.22 -34.38
C VAL A 83 -1.60 21.58 -35.53
N ALA A 84 -0.36 21.85 -35.17
CA ALA A 84 0.63 22.25 -36.15
C ALA A 84 0.91 21.13 -37.17
N LYS A 85 1.10 21.50 -38.41
CA LYS A 85 1.56 20.56 -39.46
C LYS A 85 3.04 20.25 -39.25
N ALA A 86 3.42 18.99 -39.48
CA ALA A 86 4.81 18.59 -39.55
C ALA A 86 5.52 19.32 -40.72
N ASP A 87 6.70 19.90 -40.43
CA ASP A 87 7.52 20.59 -41.45
C ASP A 87 8.70 19.70 -41.91
N LYS A 88 9.63 19.42 -40.99
CA LYS A 88 10.83 18.59 -41.25
C LYS A 88 10.74 17.22 -40.63
N ASP A 89 10.28 17.17 -39.40
CA ASP A 89 10.13 15.96 -38.62
C ASP A 89 8.68 15.49 -38.60
N ASN A 90 8.43 14.19 -38.57
CA ASN A 90 7.10 13.66 -38.35
C ASN A 90 6.70 13.85 -36.87
N LEU A 91 5.43 14.13 -36.65
CA LEU A 91 4.91 14.47 -35.31
C LEU A 91 3.78 13.53 -34.92
N PHE A 92 3.82 13.04 -33.67
CA PHE A 92 2.64 12.49 -33.00
C PHE A 92 1.95 13.56 -32.18
N TYR A 93 0.63 13.49 -32.19
CA TYR A 93 -0.27 14.18 -31.27
C TYR A 93 -1.13 13.14 -30.57
N LEU A 94 -1.28 13.27 -29.25
CA LEU A 94 -2.19 12.46 -28.47
C LEU A 94 -3.32 13.34 -27.97
N PHE A 95 -4.55 12.92 -28.26
CA PHE A 95 -5.79 13.58 -27.81
C PHE A 95 -6.51 12.62 -26.89
N ALA A 96 -6.92 13.06 -25.71
CA ALA A 96 -7.71 12.27 -24.78
C ALA A 96 -9.03 12.94 -24.42
N THR A 97 -10.06 12.12 -24.31
CA THR A 97 -11.37 12.47 -23.75
C THR A 97 -11.96 11.25 -23.05
N ASN A 98 -12.94 11.46 -22.17
CA ASN A 98 -13.63 10.37 -21.48
C ASN A 98 -15.10 10.33 -21.87
N LEU A 99 -15.66 9.13 -21.93
CA LEU A 99 -17.07 8.86 -22.23
C LEU A 99 -17.66 7.96 -21.15
N ARG A 100 -18.81 8.33 -20.58
CA ARG A 100 -19.55 7.57 -19.57
C ARG A 100 -21.02 7.53 -19.93
N ALA A 101 -21.65 6.37 -19.85
CA ALA A 101 -23.09 6.17 -20.03
C ALA A 101 -23.78 5.97 -18.68
N GLU A 102 -24.99 6.51 -18.52
CA GLU A 102 -25.81 6.33 -17.31
C GLU A 102 -26.38 4.91 -17.20
N ARG A 103 -26.70 4.31 -18.33
CA ARG A 103 -27.21 2.94 -18.45
C ARG A 103 -26.50 2.26 -19.63
N PHE A 104 -26.62 0.94 -19.73
CA PHE A 104 -26.16 0.22 -20.91
C PHE A 104 -26.66 0.87 -22.19
N MET A 105 -25.76 1.13 -23.12
CA MET A 105 -26.09 1.68 -24.43
C MET A 105 -25.11 1.25 -25.50
N LYS A 106 -25.52 1.34 -26.74
CA LYS A 106 -24.65 1.22 -27.92
C LYS A 106 -24.67 2.54 -28.70
N GLY A 107 -23.59 2.78 -29.39
CA GLY A 107 -23.45 3.95 -30.23
C GLY A 107 -22.18 3.89 -31.08
N LYS A 108 -21.96 4.94 -31.84
CA LYS A 108 -20.85 5.06 -32.78
C LYS A 108 -20.06 6.32 -32.49
N LEU A 109 -18.75 6.18 -32.40
CA LEU A 109 -17.84 7.31 -32.39
C LEU A 109 -17.41 7.57 -33.83
N ASN A 110 -17.83 8.69 -34.41
CA ASN A 110 -17.49 9.14 -35.75
C ASN A 110 -16.28 10.07 -35.64
N ILE A 111 -15.16 9.67 -36.28
CA ILE A 111 -13.86 10.35 -36.19
C ILE A 111 -13.50 10.92 -37.55
N TYR A 112 -13.31 12.22 -37.62
CA TYR A 112 -12.96 12.95 -38.82
C TYR A 112 -11.55 13.51 -38.68
N SER A 113 -10.63 13.08 -39.53
CA SER A 113 -9.30 13.64 -39.64
C SER A 113 -8.74 13.36 -41.02
N PRO A 114 -8.07 14.30 -41.72
CA PRO A 114 -7.34 14.06 -42.94
C PRO A 114 -6.02 13.31 -42.69
N ALA A 115 -5.53 13.27 -41.45
CA ALA A 115 -4.31 12.62 -41.07
C ALA A 115 -4.51 11.13 -40.72
N ARG A 116 -3.41 10.40 -40.63
CA ARG A 116 -3.38 9.03 -40.12
C ARG A 116 -3.58 9.03 -38.62
N PHE A 117 -4.35 8.08 -38.10
CA PHE A 117 -4.54 7.97 -36.66
C PHE A 117 -4.82 6.54 -36.20
N GLU A 118 -4.65 6.32 -34.91
CA GLU A 118 -5.03 5.11 -34.20
C GLU A 118 -5.83 5.47 -32.97
N VAL A 119 -6.94 4.76 -32.73
CA VAL A 119 -7.87 4.98 -31.61
C VAL A 119 -7.71 3.90 -30.58
N PHE A 120 -7.54 4.30 -29.35
CA PHE A 120 -7.46 3.43 -28.19
C PHE A 120 -8.68 3.68 -27.28
N VAL A 121 -9.25 2.62 -26.76
CA VAL A 121 -10.28 2.69 -25.72
C VAL A 121 -9.77 1.91 -24.53
N ASN A 122 -9.64 2.58 -23.39
CA ASN A 122 -9.02 2.02 -22.19
C ASN A 122 -7.67 1.35 -22.47
N GLY A 123 -6.80 2.02 -23.22
CA GLY A 123 -5.47 1.56 -23.60
C GLY A 123 -5.43 0.46 -24.67
N VAL A 124 -6.58 -0.02 -25.15
CA VAL A 124 -6.64 -1.07 -26.17
C VAL A 124 -6.90 -0.47 -27.55
N SER A 125 -6.02 -0.72 -28.52
CA SER A 125 -6.20 -0.29 -29.92
C SER A 125 -7.48 -0.92 -30.51
N LYS A 126 -8.39 -0.08 -30.99
CA LYS A 126 -9.69 -0.50 -31.54
C LYS A 126 -9.82 -0.26 -33.03
N GLN A 127 -9.19 0.80 -33.55
CA GLN A 127 -9.31 1.20 -34.95
C GLN A 127 -8.10 2.00 -35.38
N SER A 128 -7.72 1.91 -36.66
CA SER A 128 -6.67 2.73 -37.24
C SER A 128 -7.04 3.15 -38.66
N LYS A 129 -6.66 4.39 -39.03
CA LYS A 129 -6.64 4.92 -40.38
C LYS A 129 -5.20 5.12 -40.82
N THR A 130 -4.81 4.43 -41.85
CA THR A 130 -3.40 4.38 -42.33
C THR A 130 -3.10 5.32 -43.48
N THR A 131 -4.14 5.90 -44.10
CA THR A 131 -4.00 6.83 -45.26
C THR A 131 -4.27 8.26 -44.82
N ALA A 132 -3.64 9.22 -45.46
CA ALA A 132 -3.92 10.64 -45.33
C ALA A 132 -4.68 11.15 -46.55
N GLU A 133 -5.61 12.10 -46.37
CA GLU A 133 -6.27 12.80 -47.47
C GLU A 133 -5.62 14.16 -47.74
N ASP A 134 -5.66 14.54 -49.01
CA ASP A 134 -5.09 15.80 -49.51
C ASP A 134 -5.95 17.04 -49.21
N SER A 135 -7.20 16.85 -48.80
CA SER A 135 -8.16 17.92 -48.50
C SER A 135 -9.15 17.54 -47.41
N LEU A 136 -9.55 18.49 -46.62
CA LEU A 136 -10.57 18.31 -45.57
C LEU A 136 -11.94 17.95 -46.16
N SER A 137 -12.26 18.38 -47.37
CA SER A 137 -13.51 18.06 -48.08
C SER A 137 -13.61 16.60 -48.53
N GLN A 138 -12.52 15.86 -48.51
CA GLN A 138 -12.48 14.43 -48.84
C GLN A 138 -12.62 13.53 -47.63
N VAL A 139 -12.62 14.10 -46.43
CA VAL A 139 -12.66 13.33 -45.18
C VAL A 139 -14.03 12.73 -44.94
N SER A 140 -14.11 11.41 -44.98
CA SER A 140 -15.24 10.64 -44.49
C SER A 140 -15.01 10.18 -43.04
N PRO A 141 -16.06 10.02 -42.24
CA PRO A 141 -15.91 9.57 -40.85
C PRO A 141 -15.35 8.13 -40.81
N SER A 142 -14.37 7.93 -39.96
CA SER A 142 -14.00 6.59 -39.48
C SER A 142 -14.92 6.25 -38.32
N VAL A 143 -15.73 5.21 -38.46
CA VAL A 143 -16.79 4.86 -37.52
C VAL A 143 -16.33 3.74 -36.59
N LEU A 144 -16.26 4.01 -35.27
CA LEU A 144 -15.98 3.03 -34.24
C LEU A 144 -17.26 2.72 -33.47
N GLY A 145 -17.77 1.48 -33.56
CA GLY A 145 -18.87 1.01 -32.74
C GLY A 145 -18.43 0.83 -31.29
N LEU A 146 -19.19 1.39 -30.36
CA LEU A 146 -18.94 1.29 -28.93
C LEU A 146 -20.14 0.62 -28.24
N ARG A 147 -19.81 -0.23 -27.29
CA ARG A 147 -20.74 -0.83 -26.36
C ARG A 147 -20.36 -0.32 -24.96
N LEU A 148 -21.23 0.47 -24.37
CA LEU A 148 -20.99 1.15 -23.11
C LEU A 148 -21.80 0.48 -22.01
N GLU A 149 -21.10 -0.07 -21.03
CA GLU A 149 -21.72 -0.62 -19.83
C GLU A 149 -21.98 0.53 -18.84
N PRO A 150 -23.01 0.41 -17.99
CA PRO A 150 -23.28 1.40 -16.96
C PRO A 150 -22.10 1.50 -15.99
N GLU A 151 -21.85 2.71 -15.52
CA GLU A 151 -20.82 2.99 -14.51
C GLU A 151 -19.37 2.69 -14.91
N VAL A 152 -19.13 2.39 -16.19
CA VAL A 152 -17.78 2.21 -16.74
C VAL A 152 -17.33 3.49 -17.43
N ASP A 153 -16.12 3.94 -17.09
CA ASP A 153 -15.46 5.05 -17.76
C ASP A 153 -14.66 4.55 -18.94
N TYR A 154 -14.93 5.12 -20.10
CA TYR A 154 -14.22 4.81 -21.34
C TYR A 154 -13.27 5.94 -21.67
N GLU A 155 -11.99 5.76 -21.40
CA GLU A 155 -10.94 6.69 -21.86
C GLU A 155 -10.70 6.45 -23.33
N ILE A 156 -10.86 7.49 -24.13
CA ILE A 156 -10.63 7.47 -25.57
C ILE A 156 -9.36 8.28 -25.85
N VAL A 157 -8.32 7.59 -26.31
CA VAL A 157 -7.07 8.25 -26.72
C VAL A 157 -6.91 8.08 -28.23
N ILE A 158 -6.69 9.20 -28.94
CA ILE A 158 -6.46 9.22 -30.38
C ILE A 158 -5.00 9.63 -30.62
N LYS A 159 -4.21 8.71 -31.12
CA LYS A 159 -2.84 8.93 -31.58
C LYS A 159 -2.86 9.32 -33.05
N LEU A 160 -2.56 10.58 -33.35
CA LEU A 160 -2.57 11.14 -34.69
C LEU A 160 -1.13 11.33 -35.17
N LEU A 161 -0.84 10.89 -36.39
CA LEU A 161 0.45 11.06 -37.06
C LEU A 161 0.35 12.11 -38.17
N SER A 162 1.13 13.17 -38.03
CA SER A 162 1.41 14.16 -39.08
C SER A 162 2.76 13.88 -39.72
N VAL A 163 2.77 13.67 -40.99
CA VAL A 163 3.99 13.42 -41.76
C VAL A 163 4.37 14.68 -42.52
N ALA A 164 5.66 15.01 -42.61
CA ALA A 164 6.13 16.23 -43.29
C ALA A 164 5.67 16.32 -44.76
N ALA A 165 5.54 15.16 -45.42
CA ALA A 165 5.09 15.08 -46.82
C ALA A 165 3.56 15.25 -47.01
N ASP A 166 2.75 15.23 -45.95
CA ASP A 166 1.30 15.40 -46.07
C ASP A 166 0.96 16.83 -46.53
N LYS A 167 -0.02 16.96 -47.41
CA LYS A 167 -0.43 18.28 -47.94
C LYS A 167 -1.28 19.07 -46.98
N THR A 168 -2.14 18.39 -46.20
CA THR A 168 -3.13 18.99 -45.33
C THR A 168 -2.64 19.03 -43.89
N ALA A 169 -2.92 20.15 -43.19
CA ALA A 169 -2.65 20.25 -41.77
C ALA A 169 -3.54 19.27 -40.99
N PRO A 170 -3.01 18.60 -39.96
CA PRO A 170 -3.78 17.67 -39.17
C PRO A 170 -4.85 18.40 -38.33
N VAL A 171 -6.07 17.86 -38.38
CA VAL A 171 -7.19 18.29 -37.53
C VAL A 171 -7.93 17.06 -37.04
N LEU A 172 -8.62 17.18 -35.94
CA LEU A 172 -9.43 16.10 -35.35
C LEU A 172 -10.79 16.62 -34.94
N LYS A 173 -11.85 15.86 -35.28
CA LYS A 173 -13.20 16.05 -34.79
C LYS A 173 -13.78 14.71 -34.43
N CYS A 174 -14.45 14.61 -33.28
CA CYS A 174 -15.19 13.41 -32.89
C CYS A 174 -16.64 13.79 -32.57
N GLU A 175 -17.55 12.93 -33.00
CA GLU A 175 -18.98 13.00 -32.69
C GLU A 175 -19.43 11.62 -32.21
N PHE A 176 -20.18 11.59 -31.11
CA PHE A 176 -20.77 10.36 -30.60
C PHE A 176 -22.26 10.33 -30.94
N GLU A 177 -22.68 9.29 -31.65
CA GLU A 177 -24.04 9.07 -32.05
C GLU A 177 -24.59 7.82 -31.35
N LYS A 178 -25.69 7.98 -30.60
CA LYS A 178 -26.39 6.86 -29.94
C LYS A 178 -27.16 6.05 -30.98
N ASP A 179 -27.21 4.73 -30.81
CA ASP A 179 -28.17 3.92 -31.56
C ASP A 179 -29.61 4.29 -31.16
N LYS A 180 -30.53 4.24 -32.11
CA LYS A 180 -31.91 4.72 -31.94
C LYS A 180 -32.63 4.11 -30.76
N GLU A 181 -32.33 2.85 -30.44
CA GLU A 181 -32.93 2.12 -29.30
C GLU A 181 -32.51 2.68 -27.93
N PHE A 182 -31.49 3.51 -27.86
CA PHE A 182 -30.95 4.13 -26.64
C PHE A 182 -31.13 5.66 -26.63
N ALA A 183 -32.07 6.19 -27.39
CA ALA A 183 -32.25 7.64 -27.52
C ALA A 183 -32.53 8.33 -26.18
N ASP A 184 -33.14 7.65 -25.21
CA ASP A 184 -33.48 8.09 -23.86
C ASP A 184 -32.33 7.95 -22.85
N VAL A 185 -31.22 7.29 -23.20
CA VAL A 185 -30.09 7.09 -22.29
C VAL A 185 -29.20 8.30 -22.28
N GLY A 186 -28.93 8.83 -21.08
CA GLY A 186 -27.97 9.91 -20.86
C GLY A 186 -26.52 9.42 -20.96
N TYR A 187 -25.62 10.30 -21.39
CA TYR A 187 -24.17 10.07 -21.36
C TYR A 187 -23.43 11.42 -21.17
N GLN A 188 -22.18 11.30 -20.77
CA GLN A 188 -21.27 12.43 -20.61
C GLN A 188 -20.01 12.19 -21.43
N ILE A 189 -19.51 13.24 -22.10
CA ILE A 189 -18.24 13.20 -22.81
C ILE A 189 -17.46 14.48 -22.51
N ALA A 190 -16.32 14.36 -21.85
CA ALA A 190 -15.43 15.47 -21.52
C ALA A 190 -14.05 14.95 -21.12
N PRO A 191 -12.99 15.74 -21.30
CA PRO A 191 -11.62 15.31 -20.94
C PRO A 191 -11.38 15.24 -19.43
N ASP A 192 -12.21 15.89 -18.62
CA ASP A 192 -12.08 15.98 -17.15
C ASP A 192 -13.15 15.22 -16.37
N LEU A 193 -13.87 14.31 -17.01
CA LEU A 193 -14.74 13.41 -16.27
C LEU A 193 -13.92 12.67 -15.22
N LYS A 194 -14.21 12.90 -13.94
CA LYS A 194 -13.64 12.10 -12.88
C LYS A 194 -14.12 10.67 -13.04
N ARG A 195 -13.18 9.74 -13.04
CA ARG A 195 -13.47 8.31 -13.12
C ARG A 195 -14.15 7.86 -11.83
N ARG A 196 -15.03 6.87 -11.91
CA ARG A 196 -15.56 6.23 -10.71
C ARG A 196 -14.49 5.29 -10.11
N PHE A 197 -14.52 5.18 -8.79
CA PHE A 197 -13.65 4.24 -8.09
C PHE A 197 -13.98 2.80 -8.53
N ALA A 198 -12.98 2.05 -8.93
CA ALA A 198 -13.12 0.69 -9.43
C ALA A 198 -12.10 -0.24 -8.77
N LEU A 199 -12.33 -1.55 -8.85
CA LEU A 199 -11.48 -2.55 -8.21
C LEU A 199 -10.00 -2.42 -8.59
N HIS A 200 -9.67 -2.03 -9.82
CA HIS A 200 -8.27 -1.84 -10.23
C HIS A 200 -7.58 -0.72 -9.43
N ASN A 201 -8.30 0.29 -8.94
CA ASN A 201 -7.74 1.38 -8.14
C ASN A 201 -7.29 0.91 -6.75
N THR A 202 -7.90 -0.17 -6.22
CA THR A 202 -7.44 -0.79 -4.96
C THR A 202 -6.23 -1.69 -5.16
N ALA A 203 -6.16 -2.36 -6.31
CA ALA A 203 -5.15 -3.39 -6.58
C ALA A 203 -3.85 -2.81 -7.12
N PHE A 204 -3.92 -1.74 -7.94
CA PHE A 204 -2.78 -1.21 -8.68
C PHE A 204 -2.37 0.19 -8.22
N GLY A 205 -1.19 0.60 -8.66
CA GLY A 205 -0.58 1.88 -8.33
C GLY A 205 0.62 1.75 -7.40
N SER A 206 1.22 2.88 -7.07
CA SER A 206 2.36 2.99 -6.16
C SER A 206 1.90 3.47 -4.80
N ARG A 207 2.32 2.80 -3.73
CA ARG A 207 2.02 3.19 -2.35
C ARG A 207 3.25 3.05 -1.46
N VAL A 208 3.39 3.90 -0.47
CA VAL A 208 4.41 3.65 0.56
C VAL A 208 3.95 2.48 1.43
N ARG A 209 4.84 1.50 1.60
CA ARG A 209 4.60 0.29 2.38
C ARG A 209 5.11 0.42 3.81
N SER A 210 6.32 0.94 3.95
CA SER A 210 6.97 1.07 5.26
C SER A 210 8.00 2.18 5.27
N VAL A 211 8.28 2.65 6.46
CA VAL A 211 9.33 3.62 6.78
C VAL A 211 10.21 3.06 7.89
N SER A 212 11.51 3.36 7.88
CA SER A 212 12.44 2.97 8.94
C SER A 212 13.49 4.04 9.14
N LEU A 213 13.59 4.55 10.36
CA LEU A 213 14.52 5.62 10.76
C LEU A 213 15.87 5.07 11.23
N SER A 214 16.93 5.78 10.91
CA SER A 214 18.20 5.56 11.61
C SER A 214 18.03 5.84 13.12
N PRO A 215 18.77 5.17 14.00
CA PRO A 215 18.65 5.36 15.45
C PRO A 215 18.77 6.83 15.90
N ASN A 216 19.57 7.65 15.21
CA ASN A 216 19.70 9.08 15.50
C ASN A 216 18.64 9.97 14.81
N GLY A 217 17.75 9.41 14.01
CA GLY A 217 16.71 10.15 13.28
C GLY A 217 17.20 11.01 12.11
N LYS A 218 18.45 10.80 11.64
CA LYS A 218 19.01 11.59 10.54
C LYS A 218 18.59 11.09 9.16
N TYR A 219 18.48 9.77 9.00
CA TYR A 219 18.19 9.11 7.74
C TYR A 219 16.89 8.33 7.82
N LEU A 220 16.21 8.22 6.70
CA LEU A 220 14.96 7.48 6.55
C LEU A 220 15.05 6.55 5.35
N LEU A 221 14.80 5.27 5.58
CA LEU A 221 14.55 4.28 4.54
C LEU A 221 13.04 4.22 4.28
N THR A 222 12.62 4.55 3.07
CA THR A 222 11.21 4.52 2.64
C THR A 222 11.04 3.45 1.59
N CYS A 223 10.17 2.48 1.81
CA CYS A 223 9.90 1.40 0.87
C CYS A 223 8.50 1.53 0.26
N TYR A 224 8.44 1.40 -1.06
CA TYR A 224 7.25 1.50 -1.89
C TYR A 224 6.85 0.13 -2.42
N ALA A 225 5.56 -0.09 -2.58
CA ALA A 225 5.01 -1.19 -3.36
C ALA A 225 4.41 -0.63 -4.65
N ASP A 226 5.01 -0.97 -5.77
CA ASP A 226 4.58 -0.58 -7.11
C ASP A 226 3.88 -1.79 -7.75
N ASN A 227 2.56 -1.73 -7.84
CA ASN A 227 1.73 -2.79 -8.41
C ASN A 227 1.24 -2.35 -9.80
N TYR A 228 1.81 -2.92 -10.86
CA TYR A 228 1.49 -2.55 -12.24
C TYR A 228 0.39 -3.43 -12.84
N SER A 229 0.31 -4.69 -12.43
CA SER A 229 -0.69 -5.65 -12.88
C SER A 229 -0.74 -6.85 -11.91
N LEU A 230 -1.70 -7.76 -12.08
CA LEU A 230 -1.80 -9.01 -11.30
C LEU A 230 -0.54 -9.90 -11.37
N LYS A 231 0.30 -9.72 -12.39
CA LYS A 231 1.52 -10.52 -12.60
C LYS A 231 2.81 -9.72 -12.43
N ARG A 232 2.73 -8.42 -12.21
CA ARG A 232 3.90 -7.55 -12.14
C ARG A 232 3.78 -6.58 -10.97
N SER A 233 4.59 -6.80 -9.98
CA SER A 233 4.79 -5.91 -8.85
C SER A 233 6.29 -5.73 -8.60
N ARG A 234 6.66 -4.62 -7.98
CA ARG A 234 8.03 -4.32 -7.56
C ARG A 234 8.00 -3.67 -6.19
N THR A 235 8.91 -4.08 -5.31
CA THR A 235 9.29 -3.29 -4.14
C THR A 235 10.45 -2.39 -4.53
N ARG A 236 10.39 -1.12 -4.18
CA ARG A 236 11.44 -0.12 -4.39
C ARG A 236 11.66 0.61 -3.08
N CYS A 237 12.90 0.73 -2.65
CA CYS A 237 13.23 1.47 -1.43
C CYS A 237 14.17 2.62 -1.75
N GLU A 238 14.05 3.72 -1.00
CA GLU A 238 14.88 4.92 -1.10
C GLU A 238 15.42 5.28 0.27
N LEU A 239 16.72 5.61 0.33
CA LEU A 239 17.32 6.17 1.52
C LEU A 239 17.45 7.68 1.38
N THR A 240 16.86 8.41 2.32
CA THR A 240 16.81 9.88 2.30
C THR A 240 17.45 10.47 3.55
N GLU A 241 18.22 11.55 3.42
CA GLU A 241 18.64 12.39 4.54
C GLU A 241 17.50 13.37 4.88
N LEU A 242 16.90 13.22 6.08
CA LEU A 242 15.68 13.96 6.45
C LEU A 242 15.83 15.47 6.48
N LYS A 243 16.99 15.97 6.96
CA LYS A 243 17.24 17.42 7.10
C LYS A 243 17.23 18.14 5.74
N THR A 244 17.77 17.52 4.72
CA THR A 244 17.94 18.11 3.39
C THR A 244 16.90 17.66 2.39
N GLY A 245 16.19 16.56 2.67
CA GLY A 245 15.32 15.86 1.73
C GLY A 245 16.06 15.19 0.58
N LYS A 246 17.39 15.11 0.65
CA LYS A 246 18.21 14.52 -0.41
C LYS A 246 18.10 13.00 -0.38
N VAL A 247 17.70 12.42 -1.50
CA VAL A 247 17.78 10.97 -1.72
C VAL A 247 19.26 10.60 -1.89
N ILE A 248 19.76 9.78 -0.97
CA ILE A 248 21.16 9.31 -0.92
C ILE A 248 21.31 8.06 -1.79
N LEU A 249 20.36 7.12 -1.64
CA LEU A 249 20.35 5.86 -2.37
C LEU A 249 18.95 5.64 -2.95
N PRO A 250 18.75 5.81 -4.27
CA PRO A 250 17.42 5.76 -4.88
C PRO A 250 16.90 4.34 -5.14
N ASP A 251 17.74 3.33 -5.02
CA ASP A 251 17.40 1.91 -5.23
C ASP A 251 18.04 1.08 -4.10
N ALA A 252 17.61 1.37 -2.86
CA ALA A 252 18.06 0.64 -1.69
C ALA A 252 17.46 -0.77 -1.64
N ASP A 253 18.18 -1.73 -1.07
CA ASP A 253 17.66 -3.09 -0.90
C ASP A 253 16.57 -3.10 0.20
N GLU A 254 15.44 -3.77 -0.04
CA GLU A 254 14.36 -3.90 0.94
C GLU A 254 14.74 -4.67 2.21
N LYS A 255 15.83 -5.43 2.14
CA LYS A 255 16.38 -6.19 3.27
C LYS A 255 17.29 -5.35 4.16
N MET A 256 17.60 -4.12 3.78
CA MET A 256 18.42 -3.22 4.60
C MET A 256 17.78 -2.98 5.97
N ARG A 257 18.59 -3.07 7.02
CA ARG A 257 18.20 -2.84 8.42
C ARG A 257 19.23 -1.96 9.10
N TRP A 258 18.79 -1.15 10.04
CA TRP A 258 19.69 -0.28 10.80
C TRP A 258 20.50 -1.06 11.82
N MET A 259 21.78 -0.72 11.94
CA MET A 259 22.58 -1.10 13.08
C MET A 259 22.20 -0.22 14.29
N PRO A 260 22.13 -0.77 15.51
CA PRO A 260 21.48 -0.09 16.64
C PRO A 260 22.21 1.16 17.15
N ARG A 261 23.52 1.29 16.87
CA ARG A 261 24.37 2.37 17.40
C ARG A 261 25.03 3.23 16.33
N SER A 262 25.64 2.60 15.32
CA SER A 262 26.49 3.29 14.33
C SER A 262 25.69 4.07 13.28
N ASN A 263 24.37 3.89 13.19
CA ASN A 263 23.51 4.43 12.14
C ASN A 263 23.90 3.98 10.72
N LYS A 264 24.57 2.84 10.61
CA LYS A 264 24.84 2.16 9.36
C LYS A 264 23.70 1.21 9.04
N LEU A 265 23.59 0.84 7.78
CA LEU A 265 22.66 -0.19 7.32
C LEU A 265 23.41 -1.49 7.09
N TYR A 266 22.77 -2.62 7.35
CA TYR A 266 23.27 -3.93 6.99
C TYR A 266 22.23 -4.71 6.21
N TYR A 267 22.68 -5.59 5.34
CA TYR A 267 21.83 -6.46 4.53
C TYR A 267 22.61 -7.66 4.01
N THR A 268 21.90 -8.67 3.57
CA THR A 268 22.50 -9.89 3.04
C THR A 268 22.48 -9.88 1.53
N VAL A 269 23.63 -10.00 0.90
CA VAL A 269 23.76 -10.18 -0.56
C VAL A 269 23.84 -11.66 -0.85
N THR A 270 22.82 -12.18 -1.56
CA THR A 270 22.73 -13.58 -1.93
C THR A 270 23.51 -13.83 -3.22
N GLY A 271 24.61 -14.54 -3.14
CA GLY A 271 25.39 -15.00 -4.28
C GLY A 271 25.01 -16.42 -4.72
N LYS A 272 25.58 -16.90 -5.83
CA LYS A 272 25.29 -18.25 -6.36
C LYS A 272 25.72 -19.39 -5.41
N LYS A 273 26.69 -19.16 -4.54
CA LYS A 273 27.27 -20.21 -3.67
C LYS A 273 27.30 -19.84 -2.19
N ARG A 274 27.12 -18.57 -1.86
CA ARG A 274 27.19 -18.08 -0.48
C ARG A 274 26.43 -16.77 -0.34
N ASN A 275 26.12 -16.42 0.90
CA ASN A 275 25.54 -15.15 1.27
C ASN A 275 26.60 -14.33 2.02
N ASP A 276 26.77 -13.07 1.67
CA ASP A 276 27.68 -12.18 2.38
C ASP A 276 26.86 -11.11 3.14
N LEU A 277 27.24 -10.80 4.37
CA LEU A 277 26.66 -9.71 5.14
C LEU A 277 27.45 -8.44 4.81
N VAL A 278 26.73 -7.47 4.31
CA VAL A 278 27.27 -6.19 3.84
C VAL A 278 26.80 -5.08 4.77
N VAL A 279 27.68 -4.13 5.03
CA VAL A 279 27.38 -2.91 5.79
C VAL A 279 27.57 -1.70 4.89
N PHE A 280 26.57 -0.84 4.86
CA PHE A 280 26.55 0.43 4.13
C PHE A 280 26.54 1.60 5.10
N ASP A 281 27.47 2.53 4.94
CA ASP A 281 27.54 3.77 5.72
C ASP A 281 26.94 4.94 4.92
N PRO A 282 25.77 5.45 5.29
CA PRO A 282 25.12 6.55 4.56
C PRO A 282 25.86 7.89 4.68
N ALA A 283 26.73 8.06 5.66
CA ALA A 283 27.50 9.30 5.84
C ALA A 283 28.67 9.41 4.86
N THR A 284 29.30 8.29 4.53
CA THR A 284 30.46 8.22 3.65
C THR A 284 30.14 7.62 2.29
N MET A 285 28.95 7.05 2.12
CA MET A 285 28.53 6.28 0.94
C MET A 285 29.42 5.04 0.70
N HIS A 286 30.06 4.57 1.75
CA HIS A 286 30.93 3.41 1.69
C HIS A 286 30.17 2.13 2.00
N GLU A 287 30.44 1.10 1.21
CA GLU A 287 29.92 -0.24 1.39
C GLU A 287 31.07 -1.22 1.59
N GLU A 288 30.96 -2.08 2.58
CA GLU A 288 31.95 -3.10 2.87
C GLU A 288 31.30 -4.45 3.19
N VAL A 289 31.96 -5.51 2.77
CA VAL A 289 31.58 -6.88 3.18
C VAL A 289 32.13 -7.11 4.58
N LEU A 290 31.23 -7.13 5.56
CA LEU A 290 31.60 -7.38 6.96
C LEU A 290 31.89 -8.86 7.20
N LEU A 291 31.02 -9.75 6.72
CA LEU A 291 31.11 -11.19 6.90
C LEU A 291 30.83 -11.91 5.59
N LYS A 292 31.62 -12.98 5.34
CA LYS A 292 31.46 -13.85 4.19
C LYS A 292 30.82 -15.16 4.62
N ASP A 293 30.00 -15.73 3.72
CA ASP A 293 29.40 -17.05 3.90
C ASP A 293 28.52 -17.15 5.16
N VAL A 294 27.67 -16.14 5.35
CA VAL A 294 26.71 -16.14 6.47
C VAL A 294 25.51 -17.06 6.14
N PRO A 295 24.94 -17.72 7.15
CA PRO A 295 23.72 -18.53 6.94
C PRO A 295 22.54 -17.66 6.49
N GLU A 296 21.56 -18.30 5.84
CA GLU A 296 20.28 -17.66 5.60
C GLU A 296 19.57 -17.41 6.93
N GLY A 297 18.97 -16.25 7.10
CA GLY A 297 18.16 -15.95 8.26
C GLY A 297 18.16 -14.50 8.67
N TYR A 298 17.54 -14.25 9.79
CA TYR A 298 17.41 -12.95 10.41
C TYR A 298 18.57 -12.74 11.39
N PHE A 299 19.24 -11.61 11.26
CA PHE A 299 20.33 -11.22 12.16
C PHE A 299 19.86 -10.10 13.08
N VAL A 300 20.12 -10.20 14.36
CA VAL A 300 19.87 -9.16 15.36
C VAL A 300 21.19 -8.79 16.01
N TRP A 301 21.60 -7.56 15.84
CA TRP A 301 22.81 -7.04 16.46
C TRP A 301 22.63 -6.79 17.96
N SER A 302 23.68 -7.04 18.71
CA SER A 302 23.77 -6.55 20.10
C SER A 302 23.69 -5.02 20.12
N PRO A 303 23.21 -4.40 21.22
CA PRO A 303 23.21 -2.94 21.36
C PRO A 303 24.59 -2.28 21.20
N ALA A 304 25.67 -3.00 21.51
CA ALA A 304 27.06 -2.54 21.37
C ALA A 304 27.65 -2.81 19.98
N GLU A 305 26.95 -3.57 19.12
CA GLU A 305 27.41 -4.01 17.79
C GLU A 305 28.65 -4.91 17.83
N ASP A 306 28.87 -5.62 18.92
CA ASP A 306 30.02 -6.50 19.13
C ASP A 306 29.71 -7.98 18.82
N TYR A 307 28.45 -8.39 18.75
CA TYR A 307 28.01 -9.70 18.30
C TYR A 307 26.63 -9.63 17.61
N LEU A 308 26.26 -10.70 16.91
CA LEU A 308 24.91 -10.90 16.41
C LEU A 308 24.33 -12.24 16.85
N ILE A 309 22.98 -12.23 16.97
CA ILE A 309 22.20 -13.44 17.16
C ILE A 309 21.48 -13.74 15.84
N TYR A 310 21.49 -14.99 15.45
CA TYR A 310 20.67 -15.50 14.34
C TYR A 310 20.00 -16.81 14.70
N SER A 311 18.92 -17.14 13.97
CA SER A 311 18.08 -18.29 14.27
C SER A 311 17.98 -19.20 13.05
N PRO A 312 18.88 -20.18 12.90
CA PRO A 312 18.77 -21.18 11.84
C PRO A 312 17.74 -22.27 12.19
N ASP A 313 17.25 -22.92 11.14
CA ASP A 313 16.39 -24.08 11.24
C ASP A 313 17.19 -25.38 11.30
N ASP A 314 16.92 -26.21 12.31
CA ASP A 314 17.29 -27.63 12.30
C ASP A 314 16.14 -28.37 11.59
N LYS A 315 16.32 -28.62 10.32
CA LYS A 315 15.35 -29.36 9.51
C LYS A 315 15.50 -30.83 9.85
N GLY A 316 14.47 -31.45 10.42
CA GLY A 316 14.45 -32.89 10.66
C GLY A 316 14.79 -33.69 9.40
N GLU A 317 14.95 -34.98 9.53
CA GLU A 317 15.33 -35.86 8.40
C GLU A 317 14.42 -35.63 7.19
N ALA A 318 15.06 -35.37 6.04
CA ALA A 318 14.35 -35.23 4.77
C ALA A 318 13.67 -36.55 4.42
N VAL A 319 12.36 -36.52 4.27
CA VAL A 319 11.61 -37.69 3.81
C VAL A 319 11.71 -37.72 2.28
N SER A 320 12.41 -38.72 1.77
CA SER A 320 12.51 -39.00 0.34
C SER A 320 11.47 -40.04 -0.09
N GLY A 321 10.73 -39.74 -1.16
CA GLY A 321 9.80 -40.68 -1.79
C GLY A 321 8.31 -40.41 -1.49
N PRO A 322 7.41 -41.19 -2.13
CA PRO A 322 5.97 -40.94 -2.06
C PRO A 322 5.31 -41.39 -0.75
N LEU A 323 6.04 -42.12 0.11
CA LEU A 323 5.55 -42.63 1.38
C LEU A 323 6.29 -41.97 2.54
N LYS A 324 5.55 -41.38 3.47
CA LYS A 324 6.05 -40.82 4.73
C LYS A 324 5.64 -41.71 5.89
N ARG A 325 6.60 -42.15 6.69
CA ARG A 325 6.30 -42.85 7.94
C ARG A 325 5.86 -41.84 9.00
N LEU A 326 4.66 -42.02 9.53
CA LEU A 326 4.13 -41.22 10.62
C LEU A 326 4.45 -41.93 11.95
N LEU A 327 5.29 -41.30 12.77
CA LEU A 327 5.64 -41.79 14.11
C LEU A 327 4.84 -41.07 15.19
N HIS A 328 4.36 -39.85 14.88
CA HIS A 328 3.57 -39.01 15.75
C HIS A 328 2.43 -38.34 14.95
N PRO A 329 1.28 -37.99 15.56
CA PRO A 329 0.20 -37.28 14.87
C PRO A 329 0.65 -36.01 14.16
N ASP A 330 1.61 -35.27 14.73
CA ASP A 330 2.14 -34.01 14.17
C ASP A 330 2.93 -34.24 12.87
N ASP A 331 3.42 -35.42 12.60
CA ASP A 331 4.12 -35.75 11.36
C ASP A 331 3.25 -35.59 10.10
N ARG A 332 1.95 -35.38 10.26
CA ARG A 332 1.00 -34.98 9.18
C ARG A 332 1.21 -33.54 8.73
N ILE A 333 1.74 -32.70 9.60
CA ILE A 333 2.01 -31.29 9.32
C ILE A 333 3.38 -31.21 8.63
N PRO A 334 3.51 -30.50 7.51
CA PRO A 334 4.82 -30.24 6.93
C PRO A 334 5.74 -29.58 7.96
N ASP A 335 7.00 -30.00 7.97
CA ASP A 335 8.04 -29.43 8.84
C ASP A 335 7.79 -29.54 10.36
N ALA A 336 6.88 -30.44 10.80
CA ALA A 336 6.56 -30.64 12.22
C ALA A 336 7.79 -30.98 13.09
N ARG A 337 8.88 -31.43 12.49
CA ARG A 337 10.16 -31.74 13.16
C ARG A 337 11.22 -30.66 13.01
N SER A 338 10.97 -29.64 12.22
CA SER A 338 11.89 -28.49 12.13
C SER A 338 11.90 -27.71 13.44
N ARG A 339 13.07 -27.31 13.88
CA ARG A 339 13.26 -26.55 15.12
C ARG A 339 14.18 -25.36 14.87
N ASN A 340 13.76 -24.19 15.34
CA ASN A 340 14.60 -23.01 15.39
C ASN A 340 15.46 -23.05 16.64
N TYR A 341 16.72 -22.70 16.50
CA TYR A 341 17.63 -22.54 17.62
C TYR A 341 18.40 -21.22 17.49
N LEU A 342 19.00 -20.75 18.56
CA LEU A 342 19.74 -19.50 18.58
C LEU A 342 21.24 -19.76 18.50
N VAL A 343 21.90 -18.96 17.69
CA VAL A 343 23.37 -18.95 17.54
C VAL A 343 23.85 -17.53 17.77
N LYS A 344 24.88 -17.37 18.59
CA LYS A 344 25.64 -16.14 18.74
C LYS A 344 26.82 -16.18 17.79
N TYR A 345 26.98 -15.15 16.98
CA TYR A 345 28.16 -14.98 16.13
C TYR A 345 29.00 -13.79 16.63
N ASP A 346 30.28 -14.03 16.83
CA ASP A 346 31.27 -13.02 17.19
C ASP A 346 32.06 -12.62 15.94
N PRO A 347 31.87 -11.39 15.42
CA PRO A 347 32.57 -10.93 14.22
C PRO A 347 34.09 -10.83 14.39
N ALA A 348 34.58 -10.59 15.61
CA ALA A 348 36.02 -10.43 15.88
C ALA A 348 36.80 -11.74 15.79
N THR A 349 36.17 -12.84 16.20
CA THR A 349 36.80 -14.17 16.23
C THR A 349 36.29 -15.09 15.10
N GLY A 350 35.15 -14.78 14.51
CA GLY A 350 34.45 -15.66 13.56
C GLY A 350 33.75 -16.84 14.21
N LEU A 351 33.65 -16.87 15.55
CA LEU A 351 33.02 -17.97 16.28
C LEU A 351 31.51 -17.92 16.18
N SER A 352 30.89 -19.04 15.76
CA SER A 352 29.46 -19.30 15.83
C SER A 352 29.15 -20.24 16.99
N GLU A 353 28.63 -19.71 18.08
CA GLU A 353 28.31 -20.46 19.30
C GLU A 353 26.82 -20.77 19.35
N ARG A 354 26.47 -22.06 19.35
CA ARG A 354 25.07 -22.50 19.51
C ARG A 354 24.65 -22.29 20.96
N LEU A 355 23.64 -21.44 21.18
CA LEU A 355 23.16 -21.08 22.51
C LEU A 355 22.03 -22.00 23.01
N THR A 356 21.21 -22.52 22.10
CA THR A 356 20.05 -23.33 22.48
C THR A 356 20.02 -24.66 21.75
N TYR A 357 19.58 -25.70 22.47
CA TYR A 357 19.42 -27.05 21.94
C TYR A 357 18.21 -27.72 22.62
N GLY A 358 17.41 -28.46 21.89
CA GLY A 358 16.27 -29.16 22.48
C GLY A 358 15.17 -29.53 21.48
N SER A 359 14.07 -30.06 22.02
CA SER A 359 12.91 -30.54 21.26
C SER A 359 11.91 -29.43 20.86
N HIS A 360 12.10 -28.21 21.35
CA HIS A 360 11.23 -27.08 21.06
C HIS A 360 12.01 -25.98 20.35
N SER A 361 11.34 -25.25 19.46
CA SER A 361 11.89 -24.04 18.85
C SER A 361 12.08 -22.94 19.90
N VAL A 362 13.17 -22.19 19.78
CA VAL A 362 13.46 -21.03 20.63
C VAL A 362 13.55 -19.79 19.76
N TYR A 363 12.86 -18.74 20.16
CA TYR A 363 12.80 -17.47 19.46
C TYR A 363 13.39 -16.36 20.32
N LEU A 364 14.21 -15.51 19.72
CA LEU A 364 14.71 -14.29 20.37
C LEU A 364 13.61 -13.25 20.39
N ASN A 365 13.29 -12.73 21.57
CA ASN A 365 12.34 -11.67 21.77
C ASN A 365 13.03 -10.30 21.89
N ASP A 366 14.12 -10.23 22.68
CA ASP A 366 14.88 -9.00 22.91
C ASP A 366 16.30 -9.29 23.42
N ILE A 367 17.16 -8.27 23.36
CA ILE A 367 18.51 -8.27 23.95
C ILE A 367 18.56 -7.17 25.00
N SER A 368 19.06 -7.48 26.19
CA SER A 368 19.20 -6.49 27.28
C SER A 368 20.02 -5.28 26.83
N SER A 369 19.77 -4.11 27.42
CA SER A 369 20.46 -2.86 27.03
C SER A 369 21.98 -2.92 27.17
N ASP A 370 22.48 -3.75 28.09
CA ASP A 370 23.92 -3.99 28.29
C ASP A 370 24.49 -5.11 27.41
N GLY A 371 23.64 -5.75 26.59
CA GLY A 371 24.04 -6.81 25.67
C GLY A 371 24.41 -8.14 26.35
N LYS A 372 24.15 -8.32 27.66
CA LYS A 372 24.61 -9.51 28.39
C LYS A 372 23.58 -10.63 28.50
N LYS A 373 22.32 -10.31 28.25
CA LYS A 373 21.21 -11.24 28.41
C LYS A 373 20.30 -11.25 27.19
N LEU A 374 19.78 -12.42 26.87
CA LEU A 374 18.76 -12.61 25.86
C LEU A 374 17.42 -12.91 26.52
N LEU A 375 16.37 -12.26 26.04
CA LEU A 375 15.00 -12.63 26.34
C LEU A 375 14.51 -13.54 25.23
N CYS A 376 14.09 -14.74 25.60
CA CYS A 376 13.69 -15.77 24.65
C CYS A 376 12.28 -16.28 24.96
N SER A 377 11.63 -16.81 23.95
CA SER A 377 10.40 -17.57 24.11
C SER A 377 10.50 -18.94 23.45
N THR A 378 9.71 -19.87 23.99
CA THR A 378 9.50 -21.19 23.43
C THR A 378 8.05 -21.58 23.59
N SER A 379 7.54 -22.44 22.71
CA SER A 379 6.18 -22.94 22.80
C SER A 379 6.13 -24.46 22.71
N LYS A 380 5.13 -25.04 23.35
CA LYS A 380 4.79 -26.46 23.24
C LYS A 380 3.30 -26.64 23.03
N SER A 381 2.90 -27.74 22.42
CA SER A 381 1.50 -28.13 22.32
C SER A 381 1.13 -29.11 23.41
N ASP A 382 -0.02 -28.87 24.03
CA ASP A 382 -0.69 -29.80 24.93
C ASP A 382 -2.14 -29.96 24.48
N ILE A 383 -2.41 -31.04 23.76
CA ILE A 383 -3.73 -31.31 23.16
C ILE A 383 -4.79 -31.73 24.19
N THR A 384 -4.42 -31.89 25.45
CA THR A 384 -5.34 -32.27 26.54
C THR A 384 -6.06 -31.07 27.14
N GLN A 385 -5.68 -29.86 26.79
CA GLN A 385 -6.28 -28.63 27.30
C GLN A 385 -6.58 -27.63 26.17
N CYS A 386 -7.40 -26.64 26.48
CA CYS A 386 -7.72 -25.54 25.57
C CYS A 386 -7.46 -24.20 26.29
N PRO A 387 -6.67 -23.29 25.69
CA PRO A 387 -5.90 -23.42 24.45
C PRO A 387 -4.79 -24.47 24.56
N PHE A 388 -4.50 -25.15 23.45
CA PHE A 388 -3.51 -26.24 23.43
C PHE A 388 -2.07 -25.79 23.14
N SER A 389 -1.83 -24.52 22.85
CA SER A 389 -0.49 -23.95 22.67
C SER A 389 -0.09 -23.19 23.94
N LEU A 390 1.02 -23.57 24.52
CA LEU A 390 1.56 -22.96 25.75
C LEU A 390 2.88 -22.27 25.43
N THR A 391 3.05 -21.04 25.89
CA THR A 391 4.27 -20.24 25.71
C THR A 391 5.00 -20.06 27.02
N SER A 392 6.33 -20.18 26.98
CA SER A 392 7.21 -19.83 28.10
C SER A 392 8.17 -18.73 27.67
N ILE A 393 8.39 -17.73 28.53
CA ILE A 393 9.37 -16.65 28.35
C ILE A 393 10.47 -16.83 29.39
N PHE A 394 11.72 -16.81 28.95
CA PHE A 394 12.87 -17.02 29.79
C PHE A 394 14.04 -16.11 29.39
N GLU A 395 14.91 -15.88 30.33
CA GLU A 395 16.14 -15.10 30.16
C GLU A 395 17.35 -16.04 30.10
N VAL A 396 18.28 -15.77 29.20
CA VAL A 396 19.56 -16.48 29.11
C VAL A 396 20.69 -15.49 29.38
N ASP A 397 21.52 -15.77 30.38
CA ASP A 397 22.78 -15.03 30.62
C ASP A 397 23.85 -15.55 29.64
N LEU A 398 24.40 -14.66 28.82
CA LEU A 398 25.34 -15.03 27.76
C LEU A 398 26.72 -15.45 28.26
N ALA A 399 27.11 -15.06 29.47
CA ALA A 399 28.42 -15.44 30.04
C ALA A 399 28.39 -16.81 30.70
N THR A 400 27.28 -17.15 31.34
CA THR A 400 27.14 -18.38 32.13
C THR A 400 26.24 -19.43 31.49
N LEU A 401 25.46 -19.05 30.47
CA LEU A 401 24.37 -19.80 29.84
C LEU A 401 23.30 -20.27 30.85
N GLN A 402 23.20 -19.62 32.00
CA GLN A 402 22.14 -19.86 32.95
C GLN A 402 20.82 -19.33 32.44
N VAL A 403 19.75 -20.09 32.70
CA VAL A 403 18.39 -19.78 32.27
C VAL A 403 17.53 -19.44 33.48
N ASP A 404 16.85 -18.28 33.44
CA ASP A 404 15.82 -17.90 34.41
C ASP A 404 14.45 -17.85 33.70
N THR A 405 13.51 -18.68 34.13
CA THR A 405 12.14 -18.69 33.59
C THR A 405 11.34 -17.54 34.20
N LEU A 406 10.90 -16.62 33.37
CA LEU A 406 10.16 -15.43 33.79
C LEU A 406 8.64 -15.63 33.67
N VAL A 407 8.19 -16.34 32.63
CA VAL A 407 6.79 -16.78 32.45
C VAL A 407 6.81 -18.27 32.08
N ALA A 408 6.10 -19.08 32.84
CA ALA A 408 6.07 -20.52 32.65
C ALA A 408 4.75 -20.97 32.01
N TRP A 409 4.81 -21.45 30.78
CA TRP A 409 3.75 -22.19 30.06
C TRP A 409 2.35 -21.58 30.15
N ASP A 410 2.24 -20.27 29.90
CA ASP A 410 0.96 -19.58 29.84
C ASP A 410 0.41 -19.64 28.39
N PRO A 411 -0.85 -20.08 28.19
CA PRO A 411 -1.43 -20.23 26.85
C PRO A 411 -1.84 -18.90 26.21
N TYR A 412 -1.85 -17.80 26.96
CA TYR A 412 -2.35 -16.50 26.55
C TYR A 412 -1.25 -15.45 26.38
N VAL A 413 0.00 -15.82 26.61
CA VAL A 413 1.17 -14.94 26.46
C VAL A 413 1.78 -15.12 25.08
N ASN A 414 2.15 -13.99 24.43
CA ASN A 414 2.76 -14.02 23.09
C ASN A 414 4.27 -13.78 23.16
N ARG A 415 4.70 -12.57 23.53
CA ARG A 415 6.11 -12.16 23.54
C ARG A 415 6.40 -11.16 24.64
N GLY A 416 7.69 -10.94 24.91
CA GLY A 416 8.14 -9.96 25.88
C GLY A 416 9.25 -9.05 25.33
N ALA A 417 9.47 -7.93 26.02
CA ALA A 417 10.59 -7.02 25.79
C ALA A 417 11.13 -6.51 27.12
N TYR A 418 12.40 -6.16 27.18
CA TYR A 418 12.99 -5.56 28.37
C TYR A 418 12.55 -4.09 28.55
N SER A 419 12.37 -3.68 29.82
CA SER A 419 12.43 -2.27 30.17
C SER A 419 13.84 -1.71 29.92
N PRO A 420 13.98 -0.40 29.69
CA PRO A 420 15.29 0.24 29.49
C PRO A 420 16.33 -0.08 30.57
N ASP A 421 15.87 -0.22 31.83
CA ASP A 421 16.71 -0.56 33.01
C ASP A 421 16.92 -2.06 33.22
N GLY A 422 16.29 -2.90 32.37
CA GLY A 422 16.37 -4.36 32.44
C GLY A 422 15.73 -5.02 33.67
N LYS A 423 15.02 -4.26 34.53
CA LYS A 423 14.43 -4.78 35.77
C LYS A 423 13.03 -5.32 35.58
N ARG A 424 12.33 -4.85 34.56
CA ARG A 424 10.97 -5.24 34.22
C ARG A 424 10.90 -5.77 32.80
N LEU A 425 9.81 -6.47 32.53
CA LEU A 425 9.43 -6.87 31.17
C LEU A 425 8.10 -6.22 30.82
N LEU A 426 7.96 -5.81 29.59
CA LEU A 426 6.67 -5.70 28.95
C LEU A 426 6.34 -7.07 28.34
N VAL A 427 5.20 -7.62 28.66
CA VAL A 427 4.68 -8.84 28.06
C VAL A 427 3.38 -8.52 27.37
N VAL A 428 3.24 -8.99 26.13
CA VAL A 428 2.03 -8.85 25.34
C VAL A 428 1.31 -10.20 25.33
N GLY A 429 0.01 -10.16 25.56
CA GLY A 429 -0.82 -11.36 25.61
C GLY A 429 -2.31 -11.03 25.57
N SER A 430 -3.16 -12.04 25.66
CA SER A 430 -4.61 -11.86 25.73
C SER A 430 -5.07 -11.46 27.15
N PRO A 431 -6.31 -10.99 27.35
CA PRO A 431 -6.86 -10.67 28.67
C PRO A 431 -6.79 -11.82 29.68
N SER A 432 -6.83 -13.06 29.22
CA SER A 432 -6.73 -14.26 30.07
C SER A 432 -5.31 -14.63 30.52
N ALA A 433 -4.28 -13.92 30.05
CA ALA A 433 -2.89 -14.15 30.46
C ALA A 433 -2.71 -13.96 31.99
N PHE A 434 -1.71 -14.66 32.54
CA PHE A 434 -1.37 -14.60 33.96
C PHE A 434 -2.53 -14.93 34.90
N GLY A 435 -3.36 -15.89 34.54
CA GLY A 435 -4.54 -16.26 35.32
C GLY A 435 -5.70 -15.30 35.19
N GLY A 436 -5.72 -14.46 34.17
CA GLY A 436 -6.84 -13.56 33.86
C GLY A 436 -6.77 -12.20 34.54
N VAL A 437 -5.59 -11.74 34.93
CA VAL A 437 -5.43 -10.40 35.58
C VAL A 437 -5.79 -9.24 34.64
N GLY A 438 -5.81 -9.48 33.32
CA GLY A 438 -6.21 -8.50 32.30
C GLY A 438 -7.71 -8.46 32.01
N LYS A 439 -8.51 -9.35 32.59
CA LYS A 439 -9.95 -9.41 32.32
C LYS A 439 -10.69 -8.20 32.87
N ASN A 440 -11.54 -7.62 32.04
CA ASN A 440 -12.44 -6.50 32.36
C ASN A 440 -13.86 -6.79 31.83
N CYS A 441 -14.35 -8.01 32.02
CA CYS A 441 -15.64 -8.45 31.50
C CYS A 441 -16.73 -8.57 32.62
N GLY A 442 -16.48 -8.03 33.82
CA GLY A 442 -17.39 -8.04 34.93
C GLY A 442 -17.79 -9.47 35.34
N GLU A 443 -19.09 -9.73 35.46
CA GLU A 443 -19.63 -11.06 35.78
C GLU A 443 -19.65 -12.01 34.57
N HIS A 444 -19.36 -11.54 33.36
CA HIS A 444 -19.28 -12.39 32.17
C HIS A 444 -18.05 -13.30 32.24
N PRO A 445 -18.23 -14.63 32.07
CA PRO A 445 -17.14 -15.58 32.29
C PRO A 445 -16.11 -15.62 31.19
N ILE A 446 -16.42 -15.07 30.00
CA ILE A 446 -15.60 -15.19 28.80
C ILE A 446 -15.07 -13.81 28.40
N ALA A 447 -13.74 -13.68 28.39
CA ALA A 447 -13.05 -12.54 27.81
C ALA A 447 -12.87 -12.69 26.30
N ASN A 448 -12.72 -11.57 25.59
CA ASN A 448 -12.30 -11.60 24.19
C ASN A 448 -10.79 -11.82 24.12
N ASP A 449 -10.36 -13.09 24.05
CA ASP A 449 -8.96 -13.46 24.00
C ASP A 449 -8.32 -13.28 22.60
N PHE A 450 -9.05 -12.76 21.61
CA PHE A 450 -8.50 -12.25 20.36
C PHE A 450 -7.90 -10.85 20.51
N ASP A 451 -8.33 -10.09 21.52
CA ASP A 451 -7.71 -8.82 21.86
C ASP A 451 -6.34 -9.02 22.49
N THR A 452 -5.47 -8.07 22.25
CA THR A 452 -4.12 -8.06 22.80
C THR A 452 -4.00 -6.98 23.85
N GLN A 453 -3.45 -7.36 25.01
CA GLN A 453 -3.17 -6.48 26.14
C GLN A 453 -1.68 -6.47 26.48
N ALA A 454 -1.26 -5.47 27.23
CA ALA A 454 0.09 -5.29 27.71
C ALA A 454 0.18 -5.40 29.23
N PHE A 455 1.21 -6.13 29.69
CA PHE A 455 1.46 -6.41 31.10
C PHE A 455 2.90 -6.01 31.44
N ILE A 456 3.12 -5.32 32.54
CA ILE A 456 4.44 -5.10 33.09
C ILE A 456 4.70 -6.16 34.16
N VAL A 457 5.78 -6.93 33.97
CA VAL A 457 6.23 -7.96 34.91
C VAL A 457 7.50 -7.48 35.59
N ASP A 458 7.50 -7.38 36.91
CA ASP A 458 8.69 -7.14 37.71
C ASP A 458 9.49 -8.44 37.80
N LYS A 459 10.76 -8.44 37.37
CA LYS A 459 11.58 -9.64 37.29
C LYS A 459 11.93 -10.22 38.66
N ALA A 460 12.14 -9.39 39.66
CA ALA A 460 12.58 -9.82 40.99
C ALA A 460 11.40 -10.38 41.79
N THR A 461 10.25 -9.71 41.79
CA THR A 461 9.09 -10.08 42.58
C THR A 461 8.10 -10.97 41.83
N LYS A 462 8.26 -11.08 40.50
CA LYS A 462 7.32 -11.74 39.56
C LYS A 462 5.88 -11.12 39.61
N LYS A 463 5.76 -9.90 40.14
CA LYS A 463 4.49 -9.18 40.16
C LYS A 463 4.10 -8.76 38.74
N VAL A 464 2.85 -9.05 38.38
CA VAL A 464 2.27 -8.67 37.06
C VAL A 464 1.31 -7.51 37.25
N THR A 465 1.43 -6.48 36.43
CA THR A 465 0.55 -5.31 36.39
C THR A 465 -0.05 -5.20 34.98
N PRO A 466 -1.36 -5.38 34.81
CA PRO A 466 -2.02 -5.22 33.51
C PRO A 466 -2.23 -3.74 33.23
N ILE A 467 -1.39 -3.13 32.39
CA ILE A 467 -1.44 -1.68 32.12
C ILE A 467 -2.53 -1.29 31.14
N THR A 468 -3.06 -2.23 30.36
CA THR A 468 -4.11 -1.96 29.36
C THR A 468 -5.46 -2.62 29.69
N ARG A 469 -5.66 -3.13 30.89
CA ARG A 469 -6.92 -3.77 31.29
C ARG A 469 -8.13 -2.85 31.12
N ASP A 470 -7.99 -1.59 31.51
CA ASP A 470 -9.03 -0.56 31.45
C ASP A 470 -8.86 0.39 30.25
N PHE A 471 -7.97 0.01 29.32
CA PHE A 471 -7.72 0.70 28.06
C PHE A 471 -8.39 -0.11 26.94
N ASN A 472 -9.43 0.45 26.33
CA ASN A 472 -10.30 -0.31 25.42
C ASN A 472 -9.62 -0.81 24.12
N PRO A 473 -8.75 -0.03 23.43
CA PRO A 473 -8.13 -0.51 22.19
C PRO A 473 -7.25 -1.74 22.39
N SER A 474 -7.29 -2.67 21.44
CA SER A 474 -6.32 -3.77 21.35
C SER A 474 -4.94 -3.23 21.00
N VAL A 475 -3.88 -3.68 21.67
CA VAL A 475 -2.52 -3.12 21.53
C VAL A 475 -1.56 -4.08 20.84
N ASP A 476 -0.75 -3.55 19.93
CA ASP A 476 0.44 -4.21 19.39
C ASP A 476 1.68 -3.41 19.80
N PHE A 477 2.63 -4.10 20.45
CA PHE A 477 3.84 -3.46 20.95
C PHE A 477 4.76 -3.07 19.80
N LEU A 478 5.18 -1.80 19.79
CA LEU A 478 6.18 -1.28 18.87
C LEU A 478 7.55 -1.18 19.55
N GLN A 479 7.64 -0.39 20.63
CA GLN A 479 8.91 -0.08 21.23
C GLN A 479 8.75 0.35 22.69
N TRP A 480 9.63 -0.13 23.58
CA TRP A 480 9.90 0.53 24.86
C TRP A 480 11.16 1.37 24.66
N ASN A 481 10.99 2.63 24.37
CA ASN A 481 12.12 3.48 23.97
C ASN A 481 13.07 3.71 25.15
N ARG A 482 14.36 3.46 24.90
CA ARG A 482 15.41 3.52 25.93
C ARG A 482 15.79 4.95 26.33
N THR A 483 15.49 5.92 25.49
CA THR A 483 15.87 7.32 25.69
C THR A 483 14.83 8.09 26.48
N ASP A 484 13.52 7.95 26.18
CA ASP A 484 12.44 8.66 26.90
C ASP A 484 11.73 7.80 27.93
N GLY A 485 11.97 6.48 27.95
CA GLY A 485 11.37 5.53 28.88
C GLY A 485 9.88 5.25 28.66
N CYS A 486 9.31 5.74 27.57
CA CYS A 486 7.92 5.53 27.21
C CYS A 486 7.74 4.25 26.38
N ILE A 487 6.52 3.69 26.44
CA ILE A 487 6.14 2.54 25.64
C ILE A 487 5.22 3.03 24.51
N TYR A 488 5.54 2.62 23.29
CA TYR A 488 4.76 2.97 22.10
C TYR A 488 4.00 1.75 21.60
N PHE A 489 2.72 1.93 21.33
CA PHE A 489 1.82 0.90 20.83
C PHE A 489 1.17 1.34 19.53
N ASN A 490 1.07 0.43 18.58
CA ASN A 490 0.06 0.50 17.55
C ASN A 490 -1.22 -0.12 18.12
N THR A 491 -2.34 0.57 18.02
CA THR A 491 -3.60 0.09 18.56
C THR A 491 -4.61 -0.13 17.46
N THR A 492 -5.45 -1.14 17.65
CA THR A 492 -6.68 -1.30 16.87
C THR A 492 -7.83 -0.84 17.74
N ASP A 493 -8.49 0.23 17.32
CA ASP A 493 -9.61 0.85 18.00
C ASP A 493 -10.79 0.90 17.03
N GLU A 494 -11.66 -0.10 17.13
CA GLU A 494 -12.77 -0.33 16.20
C GLU A 494 -12.27 -0.49 14.76
N ASP A 495 -12.51 0.50 13.89
CA ASP A 495 -12.12 0.53 12.47
C ASP A 495 -10.84 1.37 12.20
N CYS A 496 -10.27 1.97 13.24
CA CYS A 496 -9.09 2.81 13.19
C CYS A 496 -7.83 2.12 13.74
N LYS A 497 -6.67 2.61 13.33
CA LYS A 497 -5.38 2.23 13.91
C LYS A 497 -4.60 3.47 14.29
N HIS A 498 -4.37 3.63 15.58
CA HIS A 498 -3.69 4.78 16.15
C HIS A 498 -2.38 4.41 16.84
N ILE A 499 -1.52 5.39 17.05
CA ILE A 499 -0.32 5.23 17.85
C ILE A 499 -0.56 5.87 19.21
N TYR A 500 -0.40 5.07 20.26
CA TYR A 500 -0.43 5.56 21.63
C TYR A 500 0.94 5.46 22.27
N ARG A 501 1.23 6.44 23.10
CA ARG A 501 2.38 6.46 23.98
C ARG A 501 1.90 6.26 25.41
N TYR A 502 2.37 5.21 26.07
CA TYR A 502 2.18 5.00 27.50
C TYR A 502 3.36 5.57 28.28
N ILE A 503 3.09 6.35 29.30
CA ILE A 503 4.08 7.01 30.17
C ILE A 503 4.08 6.30 31.53
N PRO A 504 5.06 5.41 31.80
CA PRO A 504 5.07 4.60 33.02
C PRO A 504 5.13 5.41 34.32
N GLN A 505 5.67 6.63 34.28
CA GLN A 505 5.81 7.50 35.46
C GLN A 505 4.48 8.06 35.95
N THR A 506 3.54 8.28 35.06
CA THR A 506 2.22 8.87 35.35
C THR A 506 1.07 7.89 35.15
N ASP A 507 1.38 6.66 34.72
CA ASP A 507 0.38 5.62 34.39
C ASP A 507 -0.70 6.15 33.43
N SER A 508 -0.28 6.77 32.33
CA SER A 508 -1.20 7.44 31.42
C SER A 508 -0.89 7.13 29.96
N PHE A 509 -1.95 7.08 29.17
CA PHE A 509 -1.90 6.93 27.72
C PHE A 509 -2.10 8.27 27.04
N GLU A 510 -1.34 8.51 25.97
CA GLU A 510 -1.47 9.67 25.11
C GLU A 510 -1.55 9.20 23.65
N MET A 511 -2.64 9.50 22.97
CA MET A 511 -2.75 9.29 21.54
C MET A 511 -1.89 10.32 20.79
N LEU A 512 -1.05 9.88 19.88
CA LEU A 512 -0.32 10.80 19.02
C LEU A 512 -1.26 11.33 17.93
N PRO A 513 -1.37 12.67 17.77
CA PRO A 513 -2.27 13.28 16.79
C PRO A 513 -1.67 13.19 15.38
N LEU A 514 -1.65 11.99 14.84
CA LEU A 514 -1.17 11.70 13.50
C LEU A 514 -2.24 12.03 12.45
N GLN A 515 -1.82 12.25 11.21
CA GLN A 515 -2.72 12.30 10.08
C GLN A 515 -3.14 10.88 9.70
N GLU A 516 -4.30 10.69 9.13
CA GLU A 516 -4.85 9.42 8.69
C GLU A 516 -5.46 8.55 9.81
N ASP A 517 -6.52 7.82 9.47
CA ASP A 517 -7.31 7.03 10.41
C ASP A 517 -6.68 5.66 10.70
N VAL A 518 -5.88 5.16 9.75
CA VAL A 518 -5.23 3.85 9.85
C VAL A 518 -3.73 3.99 9.67
N ILE A 519 -2.98 3.86 10.77
CA ILE A 519 -1.52 3.86 10.74
C ILE A 519 -1.02 2.44 10.50
N ALA A 520 -0.44 2.22 9.31
CA ALA A 520 0.03 0.91 8.88
C ALA A 520 1.50 0.62 9.28
N SER A 521 2.32 1.65 9.39
CA SER A 521 3.72 1.57 9.81
C SER A 521 4.08 2.80 10.61
N PHE A 522 4.77 2.63 11.71
CA PHE A 522 5.29 3.71 12.55
C PHE A 522 6.69 3.34 13.02
N ASP A 523 7.61 4.27 12.95
CA ASP A 523 8.96 4.11 13.46
C ASP A 523 9.40 5.38 14.20
N LEU A 524 10.02 5.19 15.36
CA LEU A 524 10.54 6.24 16.23
C LEU A 524 12.05 6.08 16.37
N ALA A 525 12.79 7.14 16.15
CA ALA A 525 14.24 7.10 16.28
C ALA A 525 14.66 6.77 17.72
N GLU A 526 15.36 5.65 17.91
CA GLU A 526 15.72 5.08 19.23
C GLU A 526 16.48 6.08 20.10
N ASN A 527 17.48 6.76 19.52
CA ASN A 527 18.36 7.69 20.24
C ASN A 527 17.89 9.15 20.14
N ASN A 528 16.80 9.42 19.41
CA ASN A 528 16.20 10.74 19.27
C ASN A 528 14.68 10.65 19.21
N PRO A 529 14.00 10.36 20.32
CA PRO A 529 12.54 10.11 20.36
C PRO A 529 11.69 11.37 20.10
N THR A 530 12.30 12.40 19.52
CA THR A 530 11.57 13.57 19.01
C THR A 530 11.24 13.46 17.52
N VAL A 531 11.83 12.49 16.82
CA VAL A 531 11.68 12.26 15.39
C VAL A 531 11.02 10.90 15.17
N ALA A 532 9.87 10.91 14.53
CA ALA A 532 9.20 9.72 14.07
C ALA A 532 8.87 9.82 12.57
N ALA A 533 8.61 8.70 11.95
CA ALA A 533 8.06 8.60 10.60
C ALA A 533 6.95 7.54 10.59
N TYR A 534 5.94 7.73 9.74
CA TYR A 534 4.85 6.78 9.66
C TYR A 534 4.23 6.72 8.27
N VAL A 535 3.53 5.63 8.03
CA VAL A 535 2.70 5.43 6.84
C VAL A 535 1.27 5.23 7.30
N GLY A 536 0.37 5.98 6.73
CA GLY A 536 -1.04 5.88 7.02
C GLY A 536 -1.91 5.86 5.77
N GLY A 537 -3.19 5.69 5.99
CA GLY A 537 -4.23 5.76 5.00
C GLY A 537 -5.61 5.92 5.64
N GLY A 538 -6.58 6.22 4.81
CA GLY A 538 -7.96 6.40 5.22
C GLY A 538 -8.89 6.15 4.04
N ASN A 539 -10.09 6.66 4.11
CA ASN A 539 -11.13 6.43 3.10
C ASN A 539 -10.78 6.97 1.70
N THR A 540 -9.95 8.02 1.64
CA THR A 540 -9.59 8.70 0.38
C THR A 540 -8.09 8.73 0.14
N SER A 541 -7.30 8.05 0.97
CA SER A 541 -5.84 8.01 0.91
C SER A 541 -5.32 6.60 1.16
N VAL A 542 -4.21 6.23 0.55
CA VAL A 542 -3.59 4.92 0.75
C VAL A 542 -2.07 5.00 0.66
N GLY A 543 -1.39 4.49 1.69
CA GLY A 543 0.06 4.42 1.70
C GLY A 543 0.72 5.80 1.59
N VAL A 544 0.28 6.75 2.41
CA VAL A 544 0.83 8.10 2.52
C VAL A 544 1.87 8.12 3.62
N ALA A 545 3.06 8.61 3.34
CA ALA A 545 4.15 8.71 4.30
C ALA A 545 4.31 10.12 4.85
N TYR A 546 4.62 10.19 6.15
CA TYR A 546 4.83 11.41 6.88
C TYR A 546 6.06 11.31 7.79
N THR A 547 6.69 12.43 8.07
CA THR A 547 7.54 12.61 9.25
C THR A 547 6.73 13.25 10.36
N TYR A 548 7.08 12.97 11.62
CA TYR A 548 6.39 13.50 12.78
C TYR A 548 7.36 14.04 13.82
N ASP A 549 7.15 15.28 14.23
CA ASP A 549 7.86 15.90 15.35
C ASP A 549 7.07 15.64 16.64
N VAL A 550 7.57 14.75 17.47
CA VAL A 550 6.88 14.30 18.70
C VAL A 550 6.70 15.44 19.71
N LYS A 551 7.66 16.41 19.75
CA LYS A 551 7.58 17.55 20.68
C LYS A 551 6.56 18.59 20.23
N LYS A 552 6.57 18.90 18.93
CA LYS A 552 5.64 19.90 18.35
C LYS A 552 4.27 19.30 18.06
N LYS A 553 4.15 17.97 18.06
CA LYS A 553 2.94 17.24 17.68
C LYS A 553 2.47 17.58 16.26
N THR A 554 3.42 17.67 15.31
CA THR A 554 3.13 18.07 13.92
C THR A 554 3.65 17.03 12.95
N SER A 555 2.82 16.71 11.95
CA SER A 555 3.19 15.86 10.81
C SER A 555 3.56 16.71 9.60
N ALA A 556 4.54 16.25 8.83
CA ALA A 556 4.89 16.83 7.54
C ALA A 556 4.81 15.73 6.47
N LEU A 557 4.11 16.01 5.37
CA LEU A 557 3.97 15.08 4.25
C LEU A 557 5.34 14.77 3.64
N LEU A 558 5.66 13.48 3.52
CA LEU A 558 6.87 12.99 2.89
C LEU A 558 6.58 12.50 1.46
N ALA A 559 5.59 11.62 1.30
CA ALA A 559 5.22 11.05 0.01
C ALA A 559 3.75 10.63 -0.04
N ASN A 560 3.09 10.93 -1.17
CA ASN A 560 1.75 10.45 -1.48
C ASN A 560 1.69 10.05 -2.97
N PRO A 561 2.23 8.87 -3.33
CA PRO A 561 2.36 8.49 -4.73
C PRO A 561 1.03 8.20 -5.42
N MET A 562 -0.03 7.86 -4.68
CA MET A 562 -1.37 7.63 -5.24
C MET A 562 -2.18 8.90 -5.50
N LYS A 563 -1.80 10.03 -4.88
CA LYS A 563 -2.58 11.27 -4.97
C LYS A 563 -2.92 11.69 -6.42
N PRO A 564 -1.99 11.71 -7.39
CA PRO A 564 -2.30 12.12 -8.75
C PRO A 564 -3.35 11.23 -9.43
N ALA A 565 -3.38 9.95 -9.10
CA ALA A 565 -4.38 9.02 -9.62
C ALA A 565 -5.72 9.16 -8.90
N LEU A 566 -5.72 9.31 -7.58
CA LEU A 566 -6.93 9.44 -6.77
C LEU A 566 -7.65 10.79 -7.00
N ASP A 567 -6.93 11.87 -7.26
CA ASP A 567 -7.52 13.19 -7.57
C ASP A 567 -8.43 13.15 -8.83
N LYS A 568 -8.20 12.16 -9.71
CA LYS A 568 -8.98 11.94 -10.93
C LYS A 568 -10.18 11.01 -10.73
N ILE A 569 -10.35 10.49 -9.51
CA ILE A 569 -11.41 9.57 -9.17
C ILE A 569 -12.47 10.31 -8.36
N GLU A 570 -13.71 10.07 -8.71
CA GLU A 570 -14.85 10.50 -7.92
C GLU A 570 -15.06 9.47 -6.79
N MET A 571 -14.60 9.83 -5.60
CA MET A 571 -14.69 8.96 -4.42
C MET A 571 -16.07 9.06 -3.80
N GLY A 572 -16.56 7.93 -3.29
CA GLY A 572 -17.70 7.91 -2.39
C GLY A 572 -17.37 8.53 -1.03
N THR A 573 -18.37 8.64 -0.19
CA THR A 573 -18.21 9.10 1.20
C THR A 573 -18.45 7.97 2.17
N MET A 574 -17.68 7.98 3.28
CA MET A 574 -17.90 7.09 4.40
C MET A 574 -18.59 7.87 5.51
N LYS A 575 -19.57 7.26 6.15
CA LYS A 575 -20.26 7.82 7.32
C LYS A 575 -20.38 6.76 8.39
N GLU A 576 -20.17 7.16 9.63
CA GLU A 576 -20.54 6.33 10.77
C GLU A 576 -22.05 6.12 10.81
N TRP A 577 -22.45 4.90 11.13
CA TRP A 577 -23.84 4.52 11.29
C TRP A 577 -23.99 3.65 12.53
N ASN A 578 -24.47 4.26 13.58
CA ASN A 578 -24.66 3.59 14.85
C ASN A 578 -26.12 3.34 15.10
N PHE A 579 -26.47 2.18 15.66
CA PHE A 579 -27.82 1.86 16.08
C PHE A 579 -27.82 0.95 17.32
N THR A 580 -28.91 0.98 18.05
CA THR A 580 -29.12 0.10 19.19
C THR A 580 -29.93 -1.11 18.76
N SER A 581 -29.39 -2.31 19.00
CA SER A 581 -30.09 -3.57 18.74
C SER A 581 -31.25 -3.79 19.72
N GLU A 582 -32.10 -4.79 19.47
CA GLU A 582 -33.27 -5.09 20.30
C GLU A 582 -32.93 -5.45 21.74
N ASP A 583 -31.74 -6.00 22.00
CA ASP A 583 -31.23 -6.33 23.32
C ASP A 583 -30.57 -5.14 24.04
N GLY A 584 -30.56 -3.96 23.45
CA GLY A 584 -29.97 -2.74 24.00
C GLY A 584 -28.48 -2.57 23.69
N THR A 585 -27.86 -3.46 22.91
CA THR A 585 -26.45 -3.33 22.52
C THR A 585 -26.28 -2.24 21.46
N GLU A 586 -25.35 -1.32 21.68
CA GLU A 586 -24.97 -0.34 20.67
C GLU A 586 -24.10 -1.00 19.60
N ILE A 587 -24.57 -0.98 18.36
CA ILE A 587 -23.84 -1.51 17.20
C ILE A 587 -23.28 -0.33 16.41
N LYS A 588 -21.97 -0.31 16.25
CA LYS A 588 -21.25 0.67 15.44
C LYS A 588 -21.00 0.09 14.06
N GLY A 589 -21.20 0.88 13.03
CA GLY A 589 -21.03 0.48 11.64
C GLY A 589 -20.56 1.62 10.75
N MET A 590 -20.13 1.26 9.56
CA MET A 590 -19.69 2.17 8.53
C MET A 590 -20.59 2.05 7.31
N MET A 591 -21.08 3.18 6.83
CA MET A 591 -21.89 3.27 5.61
C MET A 591 -21.06 3.88 4.49
N CYS A 592 -20.84 3.09 3.43
CA CYS A 592 -20.21 3.58 2.21
C CYS A 592 -21.29 4.11 1.27
N LEU A 593 -21.26 5.40 0.98
CA LEU A 593 -22.18 6.06 0.08
C LEU A 593 -21.49 6.31 -1.26
N PRO A 594 -22.15 6.01 -2.40
CA PRO A 594 -21.61 6.34 -3.71
C PRO A 594 -21.47 7.85 -3.90
N PRO A 595 -20.65 8.30 -4.88
CA PRO A 595 -20.59 9.72 -5.25
C PRO A 595 -21.99 10.24 -5.61
N ALA A 596 -22.29 11.49 -5.23
CA ALA A 596 -23.57 12.13 -5.49
C ALA A 596 -24.80 11.37 -4.96
N PHE A 597 -24.63 10.63 -3.85
CA PHE A 597 -25.73 9.90 -3.22
C PHE A 597 -26.83 10.86 -2.76
N ASP A 598 -28.04 10.63 -3.26
CA ASP A 598 -29.25 11.39 -2.88
C ASP A 598 -30.15 10.49 -2.01
N LEU A 599 -30.36 10.91 -0.77
CA LEU A 599 -31.25 10.22 0.17
C LEU A 599 -32.71 10.11 -0.34
N SER A 600 -33.13 11.00 -1.25
CA SER A 600 -34.49 10.95 -1.83
C SER A 600 -34.71 9.73 -2.73
N LEU A 601 -33.64 9.09 -3.20
CA LEU A 601 -33.70 7.90 -4.06
C LEU A 601 -33.71 6.57 -3.28
N ILE A 602 -33.68 6.60 -1.95
CA ILE A 602 -33.65 5.41 -1.07
C ILE A 602 -34.88 4.50 -1.22
N HIS A 603 -35.99 5.02 -1.79
CA HIS A 603 -37.22 4.28 -1.98
C HIS A 603 -37.18 3.29 -3.16
N ILE A 604 -36.08 3.22 -3.90
CA ILE A 604 -35.92 2.38 -5.11
C ILE A 604 -35.22 1.05 -4.82
N SER A 605 -34.62 0.87 -3.63
CA SER A 605 -34.06 -0.43 -3.27
C SER A 605 -35.17 -1.40 -2.87
N GLU A 606 -35.54 -2.31 -3.76
CA GLU A 606 -36.32 -3.48 -3.39
C GLU A 606 -35.56 -4.29 -2.34
N PRO A 607 -36.23 -4.76 -1.25
CA PRO A 607 -35.58 -5.65 -0.31
C PRO A 607 -35.20 -6.94 -1.06
N THR A 608 -33.92 -7.19 -1.20
CA THR A 608 -33.43 -8.47 -1.70
C THR A 608 -33.96 -9.56 -0.79
N ARG A 609 -34.81 -10.46 -1.33
CA ARG A 609 -35.25 -11.65 -0.60
C ARG A 609 -34.03 -12.42 -0.13
N PRO A 610 -33.94 -12.81 1.15
CA PRO A 610 -32.90 -13.70 1.58
C PRO A 610 -32.98 -14.98 0.75
N ILE A 611 -31.92 -15.30 0.03
CA ILE A 611 -31.76 -16.60 -0.61
C ILE A 611 -31.55 -17.57 0.54
N SER A 612 -32.60 -18.34 0.85
CA SER A 612 -32.45 -19.50 1.73
C SER A 612 -31.56 -20.52 1.02
N ILE A 613 -30.38 -20.76 1.56
CA ILE A 613 -29.49 -21.87 1.20
C ILE A 613 -30.02 -23.15 1.85
#